data_439c5c41f595e48a54e4b62ca8d1c367
#
_entry.id   439c5c41f595e48a54e4b62ca8d1c367
#
_cell.length_a   1.000
_cell.length_b   1.000
_cell.length_c   1.000
_cell.angle_alpha   90.00
_cell.angle_beta   90.00
_cell.angle_gamma   90.00
#
_symmetry.space_group_name_H-M   'P 1'
#
loop_
_entity.id
_entity.type
_entity.pdbx_description
1 polymer ?
#
loop_
_entity_poly.entity_id
_entity_poly.type
_entity_poly.pdbx_seq_one_letter_code
_entity_poly.pdbx_strand_id
1 'polypeptide(L)'
;MPFCPRPLALIASRIATTEDELREMASHQWISTTEVQGAEFISGKNEYKAKFILHLRHKLGLTNKEIERVLHVQKPPYSLKDVPATLGRGPNKP
;
A
#
# COMPACT_ATOMS: atom_id res chain seq x y z
N MET A 1 -11.45 -17.42 -8.87
CA MET A 1 -10.72 -17.09 -7.64
C MET A 1 -10.32 -15.64 -7.67
N PRO A 2 -11.00 -14.82 -6.93
CA PRO A 2 -10.78 -13.37 -7.02
C PRO A 2 -9.43 -12.92 -6.47
N PHE A 3 -8.80 -13.70 -5.62
CA PHE A 3 -7.57 -13.27 -4.97
C PHE A 3 -6.37 -14.12 -5.34
N CYS A 4 -6.33 -14.57 -6.58
CA CYS A 4 -5.18 -15.33 -7.04
C CYS A 4 -3.91 -14.47 -6.93
N PRO A 5 -2.84 -14.99 -6.32
CA PRO A 5 -1.59 -14.25 -6.25
C PRO A 5 -1.01 -14.03 -7.65
N ARG A 6 -0.36 -12.91 -7.82
CA ARG A 6 0.27 -12.55 -9.08
C ARG A 6 1.73 -12.18 -8.86
N PRO A 7 2.58 -12.39 -9.87
CA PRO A 7 3.99 -12.06 -9.72
C PRO A 7 4.20 -10.58 -9.42
N LEU A 8 5.25 -10.29 -8.66
CA LEU A 8 5.59 -8.94 -8.28
C LEU A 8 5.74 -8.02 -9.50
N ALA A 9 6.40 -8.50 -10.54
CA ALA A 9 6.62 -7.70 -11.74
C ALA A 9 5.30 -7.29 -12.39
N LEU A 10 4.33 -8.20 -12.41
CA LEU A 10 3.03 -7.90 -12.99
C LEU A 10 2.30 -6.84 -12.16
N ILE A 11 2.33 -6.99 -10.84
CA ILE A 11 1.69 -6.04 -9.95
C ILE A 11 2.34 -4.67 -10.10
N ALA A 12 3.66 -4.61 -10.13
CA ALA A 12 4.37 -3.35 -10.27
C ALA A 12 3.93 -2.62 -11.54
N SER A 13 3.79 -3.36 -12.64
CA SER A 13 3.34 -2.78 -13.89
C SER A 13 1.90 -2.29 -13.79
N ARG A 14 1.03 -3.07 -13.14
CA ARG A 14 -0.39 -2.73 -13.06
C ARG A 14 -0.67 -1.49 -12.23
N ILE A 15 0.10 -1.27 -11.17
CA ILE A 15 -0.13 -0.13 -10.29
C ILE A 15 0.94 0.94 -10.43
N ALA A 16 1.71 0.88 -11.52
CA ALA A 16 2.68 1.92 -11.89
C ALA A 16 3.72 2.15 -10.81
N THR A 17 4.36 1.08 -10.37
CA THR A 17 5.44 1.17 -9.39
C THR A 17 6.57 0.25 -9.81
N THR A 18 7.54 0.04 -8.92
CA THR A 18 8.67 -0.84 -9.16
C THR A 18 8.62 -2.02 -8.21
N GLU A 19 9.31 -3.09 -8.58
CA GLU A 19 9.41 -4.25 -7.68
C GLU A 19 10.13 -3.86 -6.40
N ASP A 20 11.13 -2.98 -6.50
CA ASP A 20 11.87 -2.55 -5.31
C ASP A 20 10.95 -1.84 -4.32
N GLU A 21 10.06 -1.00 -4.82
CA GLU A 21 9.13 -0.30 -3.94
C GLU A 21 8.17 -1.28 -3.26
N LEU A 22 7.72 -2.30 -4.00
CA LEU A 22 6.86 -3.32 -3.41
C LEU A 22 7.60 -4.12 -2.35
N ARG A 23 8.86 -4.44 -2.59
CA ARG A 23 9.67 -5.14 -1.61
C ARG A 23 9.91 -4.29 -0.37
N GLU A 24 10.07 -2.98 -0.57
CA GLU A 24 10.22 -2.08 0.56
C GLU A 24 8.95 -2.08 1.41
N MET A 25 7.77 -2.03 0.78
CA MET A 25 6.52 -2.11 1.52
C MET A 25 6.42 -3.40 2.32
N ALA A 26 6.85 -4.51 1.73
CA ALA A 26 6.85 -5.78 2.43
C ALA A 26 7.83 -5.77 3.59
N SER A 27 8.97 -5.11 3.45
CA SER A 27 9.95 -5.04 4.53
C SER A 27 9.44 -4.24 5.71
N HIS A 28 8.54 -3.29 5.47
CA HIS A 28 7.86 -2.55 6.53
C HIS A 28 6.65 -3.31 7.07
N GLN A 29 6.38 -4.49 6.52
CA GLN A 29 5.22 -5.30 6.89
C GLN A 29 3.89 -4.62 6.56
N TRP A 30 3.91 -3.69 5.63
CA TRP A 30 2.68 -3.05 5.17
C TRP A 30 1.88 -3.97 4.27
N ILE A 31 2.57 -4.79 3.48
CA ILE A 31 1.95 -5.81 2.63
C ILE A 31 2.69 -7.12 2.86
N SER A 32 2.07 -8.21 2.43
CA SER A 32 2.67 -9.53 2.54
C SER A 32 2.91 -10.09 1.14
N THR A 33 4.03 -10.76 0.97
CA THR A 33 4.33 -11.47 -0.26
C THR A 33 4.43 -12.95 0.04
N THR A 34 4.20 -13.77 -0.99
CA THR A 34 4.35 -15.22 -0.88
C THR A 34 5.43 -15.63 -1.87
N GLU A 35 6.39 -16.39 -1.39
CA GLU A 35 7.47 -16.89 -2.26
C GLU A 35 7.15 -18.31 -2.69
N VAL A 36 7.19 -18.55 -4.00
CA VAL A 36 6.99 -19.87 -4.55
C VAL A 36 8.11 -20.12 -5.56
N GLN A 37 8.94 -21.11 -5.28
CA GLN A 37 10.05 -21.49 -6.16
C GLN A 37 10.94 -20.30 -6.51
N GLY A 38 11.23 -19.47 -5.51
CA GLY A 38 12.12 -18.35 -5.69
C GLY A 38 11.48 -17.10 -6.28
N ALA A 39 10.21 -17.14 -6.63
CA ALA A 39 9.50 -15.98 -7.16
C ALA A 39 8.51 -15.45 -6.13
N GLU A 40 8.41 -14.14 -6.02
CA GLU A 40 7.50 -13.50 -5.09
C GLU A 40 6.18 -13.16 -5.76
N PHE A 41 5.10 -13.39 -5.04
CA PHE A 41 3.74 -13.17 -5.51
C PHE A 41 2.98 -12.32 -4.51
N ILE A 42 2.02 -11.54 -5.00
CA ILE A 42 1.17 -10.71 -4.17
C ILE A 42 -0.29 -11.05 -4.47
N SER A 43 -1.09 -11.22 -3.40
CA SER A 43 -2.52 -11.45 -3.55
C SER A 43 -3.24 -10.16 -3.92
N GLY A 44 -4.46 -10.27 -4.42
CA GLY A 44 -5.25 -9.09 -4.78
C GLY A 44 -5.51 -8.18 -3.59
N LYS A 45 -5.63 -8.75 -2.41
CA LYS A 45 -5.83 -7.96 -1.19
C LYS A 45 -4.62 -7.09 -0.92
N ASN A 46 -3.42 -7.63 -1.06
CA ASN A 46 -2.19 -6.87 -0.85
C ASN A 46 -1.93 -5.91 -2.00
N GLU A 47 -2.35 -6.26 -3.20
CA GLU A 47 -2.26 -5.33 -4.33
C GLU A 47 -3.08 -4.07 -4.06
N TYR A 48 -4.30 -4.24 -3.57
CA TYR A 48 -5.16 -3.11 -3.22
C TYR A 48 -4.50 -2.22 -2.18
N LYS A 49 -3.92 -2.83 -1.15
CA LYS A 49 -3.25 -2.09 -0.09
C LYS A 49 -2.02 -1.35 -0.62
N ALA A 50 -1.24 -2.01 -1.49
CA ALA A 50 -0.07 -1.37 -2.09
C ALA A 50 -0.47 -0.16 -2.91
N LYS A 51 -1.56 -0.27 -3.67
CA LYS A 51 -2.05 0.84 -4.47
C LYS A 51 -2.42 2.03 -3.59
N PHE A 52 -3.07 1.77 -2.46
CA PHE A 52 -3.41 2.81 -1.51
C PHE A 52 -2.14 3.48 -0.95
N ILE A 53 -1.14 2.67 -0.59
CA ILE A 53 0.12 3.19 -0.07
C ILE A 53 0.82 4.08 -1.09
N LEU A 54 0.82 3.67 -2.36
CA LEU A 54 1.41 4.48 -3.41
C LEU A 54 0.72 5.84 -3.53
N HIS A 55 -0.59 5.83 -3.39
CA HIS A 55 -1.34 7.07 -3.43
C HIS A 55 -0.92 8.00 -2.29
N LEU A 56 -0.80 7.44 -1.08
CA LEU A 56 -0.36 8.21 0.08
C LEU A 56 1.04 8.78 -0.14
N ARG A 57 1.93 7.97 -0.69
CA ARG A 57 3.33 8.36 -0.83
C ARG A 57 3.54 9.36 -1.97
N HIS A 58 2.95 9.09 -3.13
CA HIS A 58 3.24 9.87 -4.33
C HIS A 58 2.27 11.01 -4.57
N LYS A 59 1.03 10.86 -4.17
CA LYS A 59 0.02 11.91 -4.36
C LYS A 59 -0.06 12.85 -3.17
N LEU A 60 0.01 12.30 -1.96
CA LEU A 60 -0.13 13.10 -0.75
C LEU A 60 1.22 13.45 -0.11
N GLY A 61 2.29 12.81 -0.57
CA GLY A 61 3.63 13.12 -0.08
C GLY A 61 3.88 12.76 1.36
N LEU A 62 3.21 11.72 1.87
CA LEU A 62 3.36 11.33 3.26
C LEU A 62 4.70 10.65 3.51
N THR A 63 5.22 10.84 4.72
CA THR A 63 6.41 10.11 5.15
C THR A 63 6.04 8.68 5.51
N ASN A 64 7.07 7.84 5.66
CA ASN A 64 6.83 6.45 6.05
C ASN A 64 6.11 6.36 7.38
N LYS A 65 6.46 7.23 8.33
CA LYS A 65 5.79 7.25 9.64
C LYS A 65 4.30 7.57 9.49
N GLU A 66 4.00 8.52 8.64
CA GLU A 66 2.61 8.91 8.42
C GLU A 66 1.83 7.79 7.74
N ILE A 67 2.46 7.13 6.78
CA ILE A 67 1.84 6.00 6.10
C ILE A 67 1.53 4.88 7.11
N GLU A 68 2.49 4.57 7.97
CA GLU A 68 2.28 3.55 8.99
C GLU A 68 1.13 3.90 9.91
N ARG A 69 1.02 5.17 10.27
CA ARG A 69 -0.07 5.61 11.13
C ARG A 69 -1.42 5.42 10.45
N VAL A 70 -1.52 5.78 9.18
CA VAL A 70 -2.75 5.60 8.42
C VAL A 70 -3.12 4.13 8.36
N LEU A 71 -2.16 3.27 8.05
CA LEU A 71 -2.42 1.83 7.95
C LEU A 71 -2.78 1.22 9.29
N HIS A 72 -2.29 1.80 10.37
CA HIS A 72 -2.60 1.29 11.70
C HIS A 72 -4.03 1.66 12.12
N VAL A 73 -4.47 2.86 11.75
CA VAL A 73 -5.76 3.38 12.18
C VAL A 73 -6.89 2.95 11.26
N GLN A 74 -6.67 3.02 9.96
CA GLN A 74 -7.71 2.66 9.00
C GLN A 74 -7.69 1.18 8.70
N LYS A 75 -8.88 0.62 8.49
CA LYS A 75 -9.05 -0.76 8.05
C LYS A 75 -9.66 -0.74 6.66
N PRO A 76 -9.49 -1.80 5.87
CA PRO A 76 -10.14 -1.85 4.56
C PRO A 76 -11.65 -1.74 4.69
N PRO A 77 -12.32 -1.07 3.78
CA PRO A 77 -11.73 -0.32 2.66
C PRO A 77 -11.12 0.99 3.14
N TYR A 78 -9.93 1.30 2.61
CA TYR A 78 -9.22 2.51 3.00
C TYR A 78 -9.87 3.72 2.34
N SER A 79 -9.82 4.86 3.04
CA SER A 79 -10.44 6.08 2.56
C SER A 79 -9.40 7.20 2.51
N LEU A 80 -9.17 7.73 1.32
CA LEU A 80 -8.26 8.86 1.17
C LEU A 80 -8.82 10.14 1.77
N LYS A 81 -10.13 10.25 1.82
CA LYS A 81 -10.78 11.42 2.41
C LYS A 81 -10.50 11.54 3.91
N ASP A 82 -10.31 10.41 4.56
CA ASP A 82 -10.13 10.40 6.00
C ASP A 82 -8.67 10.48 6.42
N VAL A 83 -7.73 10.52 5.47
CA VAL A 83 -6.31 10.56 5.80
C VAL A 83 -5.94 11.78 6.64
N PRO A 84 -6.37 13.01 6.30
CA PRO A 84 -6.00 14.15 7.15
C PRO A 84 -6.49 13.99 8.58
N ALA A 85 -7.72 13.51 8.78
CA ALA A 85 -8.23 13.30 10.12
C ALA A 85 -7.46 12.21 10.85
N THR A 86 -7.09 11.16 10.13
CA THR A 86 -6.31 10.06 10.69
C THR A 86 -4.97 10.56 11.23
N LEU A 87 -4.37 11.52 10.53
CA LEU A 87 -3.08 12.08 10.92
C LEU A 87 -3.20 13.22 11.92
N GLY A 88 -4.41 13.51 12.38
CA GLY A 88 -4.63 14.61 13.31
C GLY A 88 -4.66 15.97 12.66
N ARG A 89 -4.77 16.02 11.35
CA ARG A 89 -4.91 17.27 10.60
C ARG A 89 -6.38 17.52 10.37
N GLY A 90 -6.86 18.67 10.71
CA GLY A 90 -8.26 18.99 10.49
C GLY A 90 -8.56 19.03 9.00
N PRO A 91 -9.76 18.58 8.60
CA PRO A 91 -10.12 18.59 7.19
C PRO A 91 -10.24 19.99 6.61
N ASN A 92 -10.52 20.95 7.45
CA ASN A 92 -10.70 22.31 7.02
C ASN A 92 -9.61 23.20 7.50
N LYS A 93 -8.44 22.72 7.56
CA LYS A 93 -7.40 23.61 8.05
C LYS A 93 -7.34 24.84 7.19
N PRO A 94 -7.65 25.93 7.76
CA PRO A 94 -7.46 27.15 7.03
C PRO A 94 -5.99 27.36 6.79
#